data_0f6f90695af39486f097ce74ac68acda
#
_entry.id   0f6f90695af39486f097ce74ac68acda
#
_cell.length_a   1.000
_cell.length_b   1.000
_cell.length_c   1.000
_cell.angle_alpha   90.00
_cell.angle_beta   90.00
_cell.angle_gamma   90.00
#
_symmetry.space_group_name_H-M   'P 1'
#
loop_
_entity.id
_entity.type
_entity.pdbx_description
1 polymer ?
#
loop_
_entity_poly.entity_id
_entity_poly.type
_entity_poly.pdbx_seq_one_letter_code
_entity_poly.pdbx_strand_id
1 'polypeptide(L)'
;FAGERIAAHAVDSCPALAQGALDGLAGSLELDYCCVDVLDALLAGPEGGAGLEGVPPCDLAVCFGFMHHVPGSALRRALVAALCGRVAPGGIVALSFWQYLRDPRLARRAAAAGALREEDPALAALRLEAGDGFLGWQDDPSPLRYCHSFTEEEVDGLAALAASLGFEEAGRWSADGPAGDL
;
A
#
# COMPACT_ATOMS: atom_id res chain seq x y z
N PHE A 1 4.09 10.49 -22.27
CA PHE A 1 3.16 9.44 -22.77
C PHE A 1 2.11 9.99 -23.77
N ALA A 2 2.28 11.19 -24.30
CA ALA A 2 1.34 11.74 -25.26
C ALA A 2 1.41 10.94 -26.58
N GLY A 3 0.33 10.20 -26.89
CA GLY A 3 0.20 9.41 -28.13
C GLY A 3 0.49 7.90 -27.98
N GLU A 4 0.89 7.41 -26.81
CA GLU A 4 1.04 5.98 -26.52
C GLU A 4 -0.27 5.41 -25.96
N ARG A 5 -0.61 4.19 -26.36
CA ARG A 5 -1.70 3.43 -25.74
C ARG A 5 -1.15 2.76 -24.50
N ILE A 6 -1.78 3.01 -23.36
CA ILE A 6 -1.42 2.42 -22.07
C ILE A 6 -2.48 1.37 -21.73
N ALA A 7 -2.06 0.14 -21.48
CA ALA A 7 -2.90 -0.88 -20.86
C ALA A 7 -2.64 -0.83 -19.33
N ALA A 8 -3.69 -0.60 -18.57
CA ALA A 8 -3.62 -0.56 -17.10
C ALA A 8 -4.43 -1.70 -16.49
N HIS A 9 -3.86 -2.35 -15.48
CA HIS A 9 -4.54 -3.34 -14.66
C HIS A 9 -4.66 -2.78 -13.25
N ALA A 10 -5.86 -2.38 -12.85
CA ALA A 10 -6.13 -1.92 -11.49
C ALA A 10 -6.61 -3.07 -10.63
N VAL A 11 -6.12 -3.12 -9.39
CA VAL A 11 -6.52 -4.13 -8.41
C VAL A 11 -6.99 -3.43 -7.14
N ASP A 12 -8.22 -3.67 -6.74
CA ASP A 12 -8.81 -3.12 -5.50
C ASP A 12 -10.01 -3.98 -5.10
N SER A 13 -10.34 -4.01 -3.81
CA SER A 13 -11.50 -4.77 -3.31
C SER A 13 -12.84 -4.05 -3.46
N CYS A 14 -12.85 -2.78 -3.90
CA CYS A 14 -14.06 -1.96 -3.99
C CYS A 14 -14.63 -1.91 -5.41
N PRO A 15 -15.76 -2.62 -5.72
CA PRO A 15 -16.34 -2.60 -7.06
C PRO A 15 -16.80 -1.22 -7.53
N ALA A 16 -17.16 -0.32 -6.59
CA ALA A 16 -17.61 1.03 -6.93
C ALA A 16 -16.48 1.89 -7.54
N LEU A 17 -15.22 1.62 -7.17
CA LEU A 17 -14.07 2.31 -7.75
C LEU A 17 -13.83 1.90 -9.22
N ALA A 18 -14.19 0.67 -9.59
CA ALA A 18 -14.09 0.20 -10.97
C ALA A 18 -14.92 1.09 -11.92
N GLN A 19 -16.17 1.35 -11.57
CA GLN A 19 -17.05 2.19 -12.39
C GLN A 19 -16.53 3.62 -12.48
N GLY A 20 -16.12 4.21 -11.36
CA GLY A 20 -15.56 5.57 -11.34
C GLY A 20 -14.27 5.69 -12.16
N ALA A 21 -13.42 4.66 -12.15
CA ALA A 21 -12.20 4.62 -12.95
C ALA A 21 -12.52 4.53 -14.46
N LEU A 22 -13.45 3.66 -14.85
CA LEU A 22 -13.88 3.50 -16.24
C LEU A 22 -14.55 4.78 -16.79
N ASP A 23 -15.36 5.46 -15.99
CA ASP A 23 -16.06 6.69 -16.38
C ASP A 23 -15.10 7.90 -16.53
N GLY A 24 -14.00 7.90 -15.77
CA GLY A 24 -13.00 8.98 -15.76
C GLY A 24 -11.92 8.87 -16.83
N LEU A 25 -11.78 7.72 -17.49
CA LEU A 25 -10.70 7.44 -18.43
C LEU A 25 -11.17 7.59 -19.89
N ALA A 26 -11.15 8.82 -20.40
CA ALA A 26 -11.46 9.09 -21.82
C ALA A 26 -10.22 8.87 -22.71
N GLY A 27 -10.24 7.83 -23.54
CA GLY A 27 -9.65 7.84 -24.89
C GLY A 27 -8.27 7.25 -25.10
N SER A 28 -7.33 7.15 -24.14
CA SER A 28 -5.97 6.61 -24.38
C SER A 28 -5.54 5.48 -23.44
N LEU A 29 -6.38 5.15 -22.48
CA LEU A 29 -6.12 4.13 -21.49
C LEU A 29 -7.09 2.96 -21.67
N GLU A 30 -6.56 1.77 -21.83
CA GLU A 30 -7.30 0.52 -21.74
C GLU A 30 -7.18 0.02 -20.29
N LEU A 31 -8.29 0.02 -19.55
CA LEU A 31 -8.33 -0.37 -18.15
C LEU A 31 -9.00 -1.72 -17.99
N ASP A 32 -8.26 -2.67 -17.42
CA ASP A 32 -8.79 -3.90 -16.84
C ASP A 32 -8.82 -3.73 -15.31
N TYR A 33 -9.94 -4.07 -14.69
CA TYR A 33 -10.12 -3.94 -13.25
C TYR A 33 -10.37 -5.29 -12.60
N CYS A 34 -9.45 -5.71 -11.75
CA CYS A 34 -9.55 -6.93 -10.95
C CYS A 34 -10.08 -6.60 -9.56
N CYS A 35 -11.29 -7.06 -9.23
CA CYS A 35 -11.84 -6.93 -7.89
C CYS A 35 -11.26 -8.01 -6.98
N VAL A 36 -10.18 -7.68 -6.28
CA VAL A 36 -9.44 -8.59 -5.39
C VAL A 36 -9.14 -7.88 -4.07
N ASP A 37 -9.42 -8.57 -2.95
CA ASP A 37 -8.90 -8.16 -1.65
C ASP A 37 -7.47 -8.68 -1.49
N VAL A 38 -6.51 -7.78 -1.66
CA VAL A 38 -5.07 -8.09 -1.57
C VAL A 38 -4.69 -8.55 -0.15
N LEU A 39 -5.33 -8.00 0.89
CA LEU A 39 -5.05 -8.40 2.28
C LEU A 39 -5.55 -9.81 2.55
N ASP A 40 -6.77 -10.13 2.12
CA ASP A 40 -7.31 -11.49 2.26
C ASP A 40 -6.46 -12.50 1.49
N ALA A 41 -6.00 -12.15 0.28
CA ALA A 41 -5.13 -13.00 -0.51
C ALA A 41 -3.77 -13.25 0.17
N LEU A 42 -3.15 -12.21 0.75
CA LEU A 42 -1.91 -12.32 1.52
C LEU A 42 -2.09 -13.16 2.78
N LEU A 43 -3.22 -13.03 3.49
CA LEU A 43 -3.53 -13.80 4.69
C LEU A 43 -3.82 -15.28 4.38
N ALA A 44 -4.42 -15.57 3.23
CA ALA A 44 -4.69 -16.94 2.79
C ALA A 44 -3.40 -17.72 2.46
N GLY A 45 -2.32 -17.04 2.07
CA GLY A 45 -1.02 -17.63 1.85
C GLY A 45 -0.02 -16.62 1.29
N PRO A 46 1.00 -16.24 2.05
CA PRO A 46 1.97 -15.24 1.61
C PRO A 46 2.78 -15.67 0.36
N GLU A 47 2.76 -16.95 0.02
CA GLU A 47 3.34 -17.48 -1.22
C GLU A 47 2.38 -17.37 -2.42
N GLY A 48 1.11 -17.00 -2.17
CA GLY A 48 0.03 -16.95 -3.15
C GLY A 48 0.00 -15.69 -4.03
N GLY A 49 1.07 -14.92 -4.12
CA GLY A 49 1.17 -13.80 -5.08
C GLY A 49 0.25 -12.60 -4.82
N ALA A 50 -0.32 -12.49 -3.62
CA ALA A 50 -1.20 -11.39 -3.19
C ALA A 50 -2.48 -11.21 -4.06
N GLY A 51 -2.96 -12.28 -4.71
CA GLY A 51 -4.09 -12.21 -5.63
C GLY A 51 -3.76 -11.55 -6.97
N LEU A 52 -2.47 -11.39 -7.29
CA LEU A 52 -2.00 -10.74 -8.52
C LEU A 52 -1.70 -11.74 -9.65
N GLU A 53 -1.98 -13.03 -9.47
CA GLU A 53 -1.64 -14.10 -10.43
C GLU A 53 -2.33 -13.88 -11.79
N GLY A 54 -3.52 -13.30 -11.78
CA GLY A 54 -4.28 -12.97 -13.00
C GLY A 54 -3.78 -11.72 -13.72
N VAL A 55 -2.94 -10.90 -13.07
CA VAL A 55 -2.38 -9.69 -13.70
C VAL A 55 -1.22 -10.08 -14.61
N PRO A 56 -1.24 -9.71 -15.90
CA PRO A 56 -0.13 -10.00 -16.80
C PRO A 56 1.15 -9.27 -16.39
N PRO A 57 2.33 -9.71 -16.84
CA PRO A 57 3.56 -8.95 -16.68
C PRO A 57 3.41 -7.52 -17.20
N CYS A 58 3.92 -6.54 -16.45
CA CYS A 58 3.79 -5.13 -16.77
C CYS A 58 5.15 -4.41 -16.76
N ASP A 59 5.24 -3.25 -17.41
CA ASP A 59 6.44 -2.42 -17.40
C ASP A 59 6.54 -1.55 -16.15
N LEU A 60 5.41 -1.33 -15.48
CA LEU A 60 5.33 -0.51 -14.27
C LEU A 60 4.28 -1.09 -13.31
N ALA A 61 4.70 -1.45 -12.11
CA ALA A 61 3.82 -1.76 -10.98
C ALA A 61 3.83 -0.61 -9.97
N VAL A 62 2.65 -0.13 -9.57
CA VAL A 62 2.48 1.00 -8.64
C VAL A 62 1.68 0.55 -7.43
N CYS A 63 2.19 0.84 -6.23
CA CYS A 63 1.47 0.62 -4.98
C CYS A 63 1.59 1.88 -4.10
N PHE A 64 0.67 2.83 -4.33
CA PHE A 64 0.62 4.08 -3.59
C PHE A 64 -0.53 4.08 -2.59
N GLY A 65 -0.29 4.62 -1.39
CA GLY A 65 -1.31 4.75 -0.36
C GLY A 65 -1.86 3.43 0.20
N PHE A 66 -1.18 2.30 -0.01
CA PHE A 66 -1.67 0.98 0.41
C PHE A 66 -0.74 0.28 1.41
N MET A 67 0.58 0.38 1.26
CA MET A 67 1.56 -0.34 2.09
C MET A 67 1.33 -0.18 3.60
N HIS A 68 0.89 0.99 4.03
CA HIS A 68 0.61 1.26 5.45
C HIS A 68 -0.67 0.59 5.99
N HIS A 69 -1.49 -0.03 5.13
CA HIS A 69 -2.64 -0.83 5.53
C HIS A 69 -2.31 -2.32 5.66
N VAL A 70 -1.12 -2.74 5.27
CA VAL A 70 -0.69 -4.14 5.33
C VAL A 70 -0.11 -4.45 6.71
N PRO A 71 -0.77 -5.28 7.55
CA PRO A 71 -0.32 -5.57 8.90
C PRO A 71 0.85 -6.56 8.90
N GLY A 72 1.84 -6.30 9.73
CA GLY A 72 2.97 -7.19 9.94
C GLY A 72 4.03 -7.17 8.84
N SER A 73 5.29 -7.22 9.24
CA SER A 73 6.44 -7.13 8.36
C SER A 73 6.48 -8.26 7.31
N ALA A 74 6.01 -9.47 7.67
CA ALA A 74 5.98 -10.61 6.77
C ALA A 74 5.04 -10.37 5.57
N LEU A 75 3.82 -9.84 5.79
CA LEU A 75 2.87 -9.55 4.73
C LEU A 75 3.33 -8.37 3.86
N ARG A 76 3.93 -7.33 4.45
CA ARG A 76 4.54 -6.22 3.70
C ARG A 76 5.64 -6.72 2.75
N ARG A 77 6.49 -7.63 3.21
CA ARG A 77 7.52 -8.28 2.38
C ARG A 77 6.93 -9.15 1.28
N ALA A 78 5.88 -9.92 1.58
CA ALA A 78 5.19 -10.74 0.60
C ALA A 78 4.55 -9.89 -0.51
N LEU A 79 3.93 -8.76 -0.16
CA LEU A 79 3.38 -7.83 -1.14
C LEU A 79 4.46 -7.25 -2.06
N VAL A 80 5.60 -6.80 -1.51
CA VAL A 80 6.72 -6.31 -2.33
C VAL A 80 7.22 -7.40 -3.28
N ALA A 81 7.38 -8.63 -2.79
CA ALA A 81 7.81 -9.75 -3.64
C ALA A 81 6.79 -10.06 -4.75
N ALA A 82 5.49 -10.02 -4.43
CA ALA A 82 4.42 -10.23 -5.41
C ALA A 82 4.43 -9.15 -6.51
N LEU A 83 4.60 -7.88 -6.14
CA LEU A 83 4.71 -6.76 -7.09
C LEU A 83 5.95 -6.91 -7.98
N CYS A 84 7.10 -7.22 -7.39
CA CYS A 84 8.33 -7.50 -8.15
C CYS A 84 8.13 -8.64 -9.16
N GLY A 85 7.40 -9.69 -8.76
CA GLY A 85 7.08 -10.83 -9.62
C GLY A 85 6.17 -10.53 -10.81
N ARG A 86 5.52 -9.36 -10.83
CA ARG A 86 4.66 -8.92 -11.96
C ARG A 86 5.38 -8.00 -12.94
N VAL A 87 6.55 -7.51 -12.60
CA VAL A 87 7.27 -6.57 -13.46
C VAL A 87 8.20 -7.31 -14.43
N ALA A 88 8.08 -6.96 -15.70
CA ALA A 88 8.92 -7.49 -16.75
C ALA A 88 10.40 -7.01 -16.60
N PRO A 89 11.38 -7.73 -17.14
CA PRO A 89 12.77 -7.28 -17.11
C PRO A 89 12.93 -5.87 -17.70
N GLY A 90 13.56 -4.98 -16.94
CA GLY A 90 13.74 -3.57 -17.29
C GLY A 90 12.58 -2.66 -16.88
N GLY A 91 11.52 -3.21 -16.29
CA GLY A 91 10.40 -2.43 -15.77
C GLY A 91 10.66 -1.90 -14.37
N ILE A 92 9.68 -1.20 -13.80
CA ILE A 92 9.80 -0.42 -12.58
C ILE A 92 8.73 -0.84 -11.57
N VAL A 93 9.12 -0.93 -10.29
CA VAL A 93 8.20 -0.98 -9.15
C VAL A 93 8.27 0.36 -8.42
N ALA A 94 7.11 1.01 -8.23
CA ALA A 94 7.00 2.27 -7.51
C ALA A 94 6.11 2.09 -6.27
N LEU A 95 6.65 2.38 -5.10
CA LEU A 95 5.98 2.19 -3.81
C LEU A 95 5.94 3.50 -3.04
N SER A 96 4.89 3.70 -2.24
CA SER A 96 4.88 4.78 -1.25
C SER A 96 4.74 4.22 0.16
N PHE A 97 5.46 4.84 1.09
CA PHE A 97 5.50 4.49 2.50
C PHE A 97 5.09 5.68 3.35
N TRP A 98 4.10 5.50 4.19
CA TRP A 98 3.62 6.57 5.03
C TRP A 98 4.36 6.61 6.37
N GLN A 99 4.90 7.77 6.72
CA GLN A 99 5.63 8.02 7.96
C GLN A 99 4.83 8.93 8.90
N TYR A 100 3.55 8.64 9.07
CA TYR A 100 2.58 9.51 9.71
C TYR A 100 2.93 9.88 11.17
N LEU A 101 3.73 9.09 11.87
CA LEU A 101 4.18 9.43 13.22
C LEU A 101 5.19 10.59 13.25
N ARG A 102 5.77 10.96 12.10
CA ARG A 102 6.61 12.17 11.98
C ARG A 102 5.77 13.46 11.99
N ASP A 103 4.49 13.40 11.63
CA ASP A 103 3.57 14.53 11.74
C ASP A 103 2.98 14.57 13.16
N PRO A 104 3.26 15.62 13.97
CA PRO A 104 2.76 15.73 15.34
C PRO A 104 1.23 15.73 15.44
N ARG A 105 0.52 16.18 14.39
CA ARG A 105 -0.94 16.18 14.33
C ARG A 105 -1.45 14.74 14.18
N LEU A 106 -0.87 14.00 13.24
CA LEU A 106 -1.26 12.60 12.99
C LEU A 106 -0.85 11.69 14.15
N ALA A 107 0.33 11.93 14.75
CA ALA A 107 0.77 11.21 15.95
C ALA A 107 -0.22 11.40 17.13
N ARG A 108 -0.72 12.63 17.35
CA ARG A 108 -1.76 12.88 18.37
C ARG A 108 -3.09 12.18 18.05
N ARG A 109 -3.49 12.16 16.77
CA ARG A 109 -4.70 11.42 16.34
C ARG A 109 -4.55 9.92 16.54
N ALA A 110 -3.38 9.36 16.23
CA ALA A 110 -3.09 7.95 16.48
C ALA A 110 -3.11 7.61 17.97
N ALA A 111 -2.58 8.48 18.82
CA ALA A 111 -2.66 8.29 20.28
C ALA A 111 -4.10 8.31 20.80
N ALA A 112 -4.94 9.21 20.29
CA ALA A 112 -6.37 9.26 20.64
C ALA A 112 -7.13 8.01 20.16
N ALA A 113 -6.85 7.54 18.93
CA ALA A 113 -7.43 6.32 18.41
C ALA A 113 -6.95 5.07 19.17
N GLY A 114 -5.70 5.08 19.68
CA GLY A 114 -5.15 4.06 20.56
C GLY A 114 -5.96 3.93 21.86
N ALA A 115 -6.40 5.03 22.44
CA ALA A 115 -7.27 5.00 23.61
C ALA A 115 -8.63 4.33 23.31
N LEU A 116 -9.26 4.66 22.18
CA LEU A 116 -10.51 4.01 21.75
C LEU A 116 -10.31 2.50 21.47
N ARG A 117 -9.16 2.13 20.94
CA ARG A 117 -8.81 0.72 20.73
C ARG A 117 -8.82 -0.08 22.04
N GLU A 118 -8.31 0.50 23.14
CA GLU A 118 -8.26 -0.16 24.45
C GLU A 118 -9.66 -0.40 25.05
N GLU A 119 -10.67 0.32 24.59
CA GLU A 119 -12.07 0.13 25.00
C GLU A 119 -12.73 -1.09 24.33
N ASP A 120 -12.17 -1.56 23.21
CA ASP A 120 -12.63 -2.77 22.51
C ASP A 120 -11.71 -3.95 22.85
N PRO A 121 -12.20 -4.98 23.60
CA PRO A 121 -11.38 -6.11 24.01
C PRO A 121 -10.76 -6.90 22.85
N ALA A 122 -11.42 -6.96 21.70
CA ALA A 122 -10.90 -7.67 20.51
C ALA A 122 -9.73 -6.88 19.90
N LEU A 123 -9.84 -5.56 19.80
CA LEU A 123 -8.77 -4.71 19.31
C LEU A 123 -7.62 -4.60 20.31
N ALA A 124 -7.94 -4.50 21.61
CA ALA A 124 -6.94 -4.44 22.69
C ALA A 124 -6.05 -5.70 22.72
N ALA A 125 -6.62 -6.87 22.37
CA ALA A 125 -5.90 -8.14 22.32
C ALA A 125 -4.92 -8.26 21.13
N LEU A 126 -5.00 -7.40 20.12
CA LEU A 126 -4.09 -7.45 18.97
C LEU A 126 -2.66 -7.12 19.37
N ARG A 127 -1.72 -7.95 18.92
CA ARG A 127 -0.29 -7.64 19.04
C ARG A 127 0.11 -6.73 17.90
N LEU A 128 0.52 -5.52 18.23
CA LEU A 128 1.00 -4.53 17.29
C LEU A 128 2.53 -4.53 17.25
N GLU A 129 3.09 -4.36 16.04
CA GLU A 129 4.52 -4.10 15.85
C GLU A 129 4.82 -2.62 16.15
N ALA A 130 6.10 -2.28 16.28
CA ALA A 130 6.51 -0.89 16.37
C ALA A 130 6.09 -0.14 15.09
N GLY A 131 5.53 1.05 15.24
CA GLY A 131 4.98 1.82 14.12
C GLY A 131 3.52 1.51 13.80
N ASP A 132 2.96 0.41 14.30
CA ASP A 132 1.54 0.10 14.13
C ASP A 132 0.65 1.00 14.98
N GLY A 133 -0.47 1.38 14.42
CA GLY A 133 -1.47 2.17 15.14
C GLY A 133 -2.82 2.18 14.43
N PHE A 134 -3.69 3.00 14.94
CA PHE A 134 -5.00 3.23 14.36
C PHE A 134 -5.22 4.72 14.10
N LEU A 135 -5.94 5.02 13.04
CA LEU A 135 -6.38 6.37 12.71
C LEU A 135 -7.86 6.33 12.35
N GLY A 136 -8.58 7.36 12.76
CA GLY A 136 -9.93 7.62 12.27
C GLY A 136 -9.92 8.11 10.81
N TRP A 137 -11.09 8.21 10.23
CA TRP A 137 -11.26 8.75 8.88
C TRP A 137 -11.58 10.24 8.95
N GLN A 138 -10.80 11.08 8.27
CA GLN A 138 -10.94 12.53 8.31
C GLN A 138 -10.96 13.05 9.76
N ASP A 139 -12.04 13.72 10.17
CA ASP A 139 -12.21 14.26 11.53
C ASP A 139 -13.04 13.33 12.45
N ASP A 140 -13.48 12.16 11.94
CA ASP A 140 -14.17 11.15 12.73
C ASP A 140 -13.16 10.14 13.30
N PRO A 141 -12.99 10.07 14.62
CA PRO A 141 -12.09 9.09 15.24
C PRO A 141 -12.69 7.68 15.29
N SER A 142 -13.99 7.53 15.05
CA SER A 142 -14.75 6.32 15.36
C SER A 142 -14.52 5.13 14.42
N PRO A 143 -14.35 5.27 13.09
CA PRO A 143 -13.90 4.13 12.29
C PRO A 143 -12.40 3.95 12.44
N LEU A 144 -11.99 3.07 13.38
CA LEU A 144 -10.58 2.75 13.60
C LEU A 144 -10.02 2.01 12.38
N ARG A 145 -9.13 2.67 11.68
CA ARG A 145 -8.41 2.10 10.54
C ARG A 145 -6.98 1.79 10.93
N TYR A 146 -6.57 0.53 10.77
CA TYR A 146 -5.16 0.16 10.96
C TYR A 146 -4.26 0.93 10.01
N CYS A 147 -3.16 1.44 10.55
CA CYS A 147 -2.08 2.08 9.80
C CYS A 147 -0.73 1.72 10.42
N HIS A 148 0.26 1.56 9.55
CA HIS A 148 1.65 1.39 9.93
C HIS A 148 2.47 2.61 9.51
N SER A 149 3.24 3.18 10.44
CA SER A 149 4.18 4.27 10.17
C SER A 149 5.57 3.71 9.92
N PHE A 150 6.01 3.77 8.69
CA PHE A 150 7.31 3.22 8.28
C PHE A 150 8.47 4.02 8.86
N THR A 151 9.54 3.33 9.23
CA THR A 151 10.85 3.90 9.47
C THR A 151 11.71 3.81 8.20
N GLU A 152 12.79 4.58 8.13
CA GLU A 152 13.76 4.46 7.02
C GLU A 152 14.40 3.07 6.98
N GLU A 153 14.69 2.48 8.16
CA GLU A 153 15.27 1.15 8.27
C GLU A 153 14.34 0.06 7.71
N GLU A 154 13.03 0.18 7.91
CA GLU A 154 12.06 -0.74 7.32
C GLU A 154 12.02 -0.60 5.81
N VAL A 155 12.04 0.64 5.29
CA VAL A 155 12.10 0.90 3.84
C VAL A 155 13.39 0.34 3.25
N ASP A 156 14.54 0.51 3.92
CA ASP A 156 15.82 -0.10 3.53
C ASP A 156 15.74 -1.63 3.48
N GLY A 157 15.07 -2.23 4.47
CA GLY A 157 14.83 -3.68 4.49
C GLY A 157 13.97 -4.19 3.33
N LEU A 158 13.00 -3.41 2.88
CA LEU A 158 12.17 -3.71 1.71
C LEU A 158 12.94 -3.48 0.39
N ALA A 159 13.77 -2.43 0.33
CA ALA A 159 14.66 -2.20 -0.80
C ALA A 159 15.70 -3.33 -0.95
N ALA A 160 16.28 -3.80 0.17
CA ALA A 160 17.18 -4.94 0.17
C ALA A 160 16.49 -6.25 -0.28
N LEU A 161 15.20 -6.44 0.07
CA LEU A 161 14.41 -7.54 -0.47
C LEU A 161 14.27 -7.42 -2.00
N ALA A 162 13.87 -6.27 -2.51
CA ALA A 162 13.74 -6.04 -3.95
C ALA A 162 15.09 -6.28 -4.67
N ALA A 163 16.20 -5.83 -4.07
CA ALA A 163 17.54 -6.09 -4.60
C ALA A 163 17.86 -7.60 -4.69
N SER A 164 17.45 -8.39 -3.70
CA SER A 164 17.62 -9.86 -3.74
C SER A 164 16.78 -10.53 -4.85
N LEU A 165 15.75 -9.84 -5.35
CA LEU A 165 14.90 -10.27 -6.47
C LEU A 165 15.36 -9.71 -7.83
N GLY A 166 16.50 -9.02 -7.87
CA GLY A 166 17.12 -8.52 -9.10
C GLY A 166 16.76 -7.08 -9.46
N PHE A 167 16.16 -6.30 -8.55
CA PHE A 167 15.84 -4.90 -8.73
C PHE A 167 16.98 -4.00 -8.20
N GLU A 168 17.15 -2.83 -8.79
CA GLU A 168 18.02 -1.77 -8.28
C GLU A 168 17.17 -0.60 -7.84
N GLU A 169 17.55 0.06 -6.74
CA GLU A 169 16.89 1.29 -6.31
C GLU A 169 17.27 2.43 -7.28
N ALA A 170 16.31 2.83 -8.11
CA ALA A 170 16.51 3.90 -9.09
C ALA A 170 16.40 5.31 -8.48
N GLY A 171 15.68 5.44 -7.36
CA GLY A 171 15.54 6.70 -6.65
C GLY A 171 14.63 6.60 -5.44
N ARG A 172 14.84 7.49 -4.49
CA ARG A 172 14.04 7.67 -3.28
C ARG A 172 13.88 9.17 -3.01
N TRP A 173 12.68 9.58 -2.66
CA TRP A 173 12.40 10.96 -2.29
C TRP A 173 11.29 11.02 -1.25
N SER A 174 11.26 12.07 -0.47
CA SER A 174 10.11 12.41 0.35
C SER A 174 9.15 13.29 -0.45
N ALA A 175 7.88 12.93 -0.45
CA ALA A 175 6.81 13.75 -0.99
C ALA A 175 6.06 14.32 0.21
N ASP A 176 6.25 15.59 0.43
CA ASP A 176 5.52 16.32 1.46
C ASP A 176 4.08 16.50 1.01
N GLY A 177 3.12 16.29 1.91
CA GLY A 177 1.71 16.57 1.63
C GLY A 177 1.48 18.03 1.26
N PRO A 178 0.23 18.47 1.07
CA PRO A 178 -0.09 19.84 0.64
C PRO A 178 0.50 20.96 1.50
N ALA A 179 0.98 20.63 2.70
CA ALA A 179 1.62 21.55 3.64
C ALA A 179 3.15 21.43 3.69
N GLY A 180 3.77 20.56 2.88
CA GLY A 180 5.22 20.32 2.93
C GLY A 180 5.71 19.58 4.18
N ASP A 181 4.85 18.79 4.85
CA ASP A 181 5.09 18.27 6.20
C ASP A 181 4.98 16.73 6.31
N LEU A 182 5.13 15.98 5.22
CA LEU A 182 5.09 14.50 5.24
C LEU A 182 6.33 13.90 4.62
#